data_19823673fc0c08bbc86c3911493080f6
#
_entry.id   19823673fc0c08bbc86c3911493080f6
#
_cell.length_a   1.000
_cell.length_b   1.000
_cell.length_c   1.000
_cell.angle_alpha   90.00
_cell.angle_beta   90.00
_cell.angle_gamma   90.00
#
_symmetry.space_group_name_H-M   'P 1'
#
loop_
_entity.id
_entity.type
_entity.pdbx_description
1 polymer ?
#
loop_
_entity_poly.entity_id
_entity_poly.type
_entity_poly.pdbx_seq_one_letter_code
_entity_poly.pdbx_strand_id
1 'polypeptide(L)'
;MRFIKSKESELHPNYVSRVIRIKEEDFSPHPHPDVTKLKCCRIGGDTIYNVIVSIDSKPGKYVFFPASTKINPEFLRYANLYRDPEMNSNPNKTGFFEENGRVKSLKLKASYEKTDPLTGVKENIFLPNGVSDGFLI
;
A
#
# COMPACT_ATOMS: atom_id res chain seq x y z
N MET A 1 28.68 -1.66 1.61
CA MET A 1 28.34 -1.09 2.32
C MET A 1 28.23 -1.15 3.44
N ARG A 2 28.39 -1.12 3.90
CA ARG A 2 28.00 -1.25 4.87
C ARG A 2 27.42 -0.49 5.29
N PHE A 3 26.99 -0.23 5.06
CA PHE A 3 26.29 0.37 5.52
C PHE A 3 25.99 0.62 6.55
N ILE A 4 26.16 0.69 6.87
CA ILE A 4 25.72 0.99 7.88
C ILE A 4 25.20 0.08 8.71
N LYS A 5 25.77 -0.87 9.10
CA LYS A 5 25.37 -1.83 9.78
C LYS A 5 24.75 -1.59 11.02
N SER A 6 25.18 -0.83 11.88
CA SER A 6 24.51 -0.54 13.11
C SER A 6 23.14 0.05 12.86
N LYS A 7 23.03 0.81 11.80
CA LYS A 7 21.75 1.36 11.48
C LYS A 7 20.78 0.32 11.03
N GLU A 8 21.24 -0.65 10.29
CA GLU A 8 20.36 -1.72 9.86
C GLU A 8 19.81 -2.49 11.04
N SER A 9 20.65 -2.72 12.04
CA SER A 9 20.20 -3.46 13.20
C SER A 9 19.21 -2.68 14.03
N GLU A 10 19.15 -1.37 13.84
CA GLU A 10 18.20 -0.51 14.56
C GLU A 10 16.87 -0.40 13.86
N LEU A 11 16.78 -0.87 12.62
CA LEU A 11 15.52 -0.77 11.88
C LEU A 11 14.52 -1.79 12.41
N HIS A 12 13.31 -1.37 12.59
CA HIS A 12 12.26 -2.28 12.99
C HIS A 12 11.97 -3.24 11.83
N PRO A 13 11.86 -4.56 12.10
CA PRO A 13 11.65 -5.52 11.01
C PRO A 13 10.45 -5.23 10.13
N ASN A 14 9.40 -4.63 10.69
CA ASN A 14 8.20 -4.33 9.92
C ASN A 14 8.36 -3.15 8.98
N TYR A 15 9.48 -2.43 9.08
CA TYR A 15 9.75 -1.29 8.21
C TYR A 15 10.75 -1.61 7.11
N VAL A 16 11.17 -2.86 7.03
CA VAL A 16 12.14 -3.28 6.02
C VAL A 16 11.40 -3.88 4.84
N SER A 17 11.74 -3.44 3.63
CA SER A 17 11.14 -4.02 2.44
C SER A 17 11.58 -5.47 2.28
N ARG A 18 10.76 -6.25 1.61
CA ARG A 18 11.08 -7.66 1.36
C ARG A 18 10.43 -8.14 0.08
N VAL A 19 11.07 -9.14 -0.53
CA VAL A 19 10.52 -9.80 -1.69
C VAL A 19 9.53 -10.85 -1.19
N ILE A 20 8.35 -10.86 -1.77
CA ILE A 20 7.29 -11.79 -1.39
C ILE A 20 6.69 -12.40 -2.65
N ARG A 21 6.05 -13.54 -2.47
CA ARG A 21 5.29 -14.18 -3.52
C ARG A 21 3.81 -14.11 -3.15
N ILE A 22 3.04 -13.52 -4.03
CA ILE A 22 1.60 -13.38 -3.84
C ILE A 22 0.90 -14.48 -4.62
N LYS A 23 0.01 -15.18 -3.96
CA LYS A 23 -0.79 -16.25 -4.57
C LYS A 23 -2.21 -15.75 -4.79
N GLU A 24 -2.95 -16.46 -5.61
CA GLU A 24 -4.33 -16.09 -5.90
C GLU A 24 -5.18 -16.02 -4.62
N GLU A 25 -4.94 -16.94 -3.69
CA GLU A 25 -5.71 -16.97 -2.45
C GLU A 25 -5.41 -15.81 -1.50
N ASP A 26 -4.37 -15.02 -1.76
CA ASP A 26 -4.05 -13.85 -0.95
C ASP A 26 -4.90 -12.64 -1.34
N PHE A 27 -5.57 -12.69 -2.47
CA PHE A 27 -6.47 -11.64 -2.90
C PHE A 27 -7.87 -11.86 -2.35
N SER A 28 -8.55 -10.76 -2.04
CA SER A 28 -9.94 -10.80 -1.61
C SER A 28 -10.64 -9.53 -2.07
N PRO A 29 -11.97 -9.56 -2.18
CA PRO A 29 -12.70 -8.36 -2.61
C PRO A 29 -12.53 -7.22 -1.63
N HIS A 30 -12.59 -6.00 -2.14
CA HIS A 30 -12.60 -4.82 -1.29
C HIS A 30 -13.90 -4.84 -0.47
N PRO A 31 -13.84 -4.48 0.82
CA PRO A 31 -15.02 -4.57 1.68
C PRO A 31 -16.10 -3.53 1.41
N HIS A 32 -15.76 -2.43 0.74
CA HIS A 32 -16.77 -1.41 0.43
C HIS A 32 -17.62 -1.87 -0.75
N PRO A 33 -18.96 -1.84 -0.62
CA PRO A 33 -19.83 -2.39 -1.66
C PRO A 33 -19.72 -1.70 -3.00
N ASP A 34 -19.33 -0.43 -3.03
CA ASP A 34 -19.27 0.32 -4.28
C ASP A 34 -17.91 0.27 -4.97
N VAL A 35 -16.93 -0.42 -4.36
CA VAL A 35 -15.58 -0.48 -4.93
C VAL A 35 -15.45 -1.72 -5.79
N THR A 36 -15.24 -1.52 -7.09
CA THR A 36 -15.13 -2.61 -8.05
C THR A 36 -13.79 -2.65 -8.77
N LYS A 37 -12.98 -1.58 -8.66
CA LYS A 37 -11.70 -1.51 -9.37
C LYS A 37 -10.50 -1.80 -8.50
N LEU A 38 -10.73 -2.07 -7.24
CA LEU A 38 -9.68 -2.37 -6.27
C LEU A 38 -10.00 -3.67 -5.57
N LYS A 39 -8.96 -4.32 -5.08
CA LYS A 39 -9.12 -5.51 -4.25
C LYS A 39 -8.05 -5.49 -3.17
N CYS A 40 -8.21 -6.34 -2.17
CA CYS A 40 -7.29 -6.44 -1.06
C CYS A 40 -6.30 -7.56 -1.31
N CYS A 41 -5.08 -7.35 -0.83
CA CYS A 41 -4.03 -8.37 -0.87
C CYS A 41 -3.49 -8.54 0.53
N ARG A 42 -3.47 -9.79 1.01
CA ARG A 42 -3.00 -10.10 2.35
C ARG A 42 -1.52 -10.46 2.27
N ILE A 43 -0.71 -9.75 3.06
CA ILE A 43 0.72 -9.99 3.15
C ILE A 43 0.99 -10.63 4.50
N GLY A 44 1.41 -11.89 4.51
CA GLY A 44 1.67 -12.61 5.74
C GLY A 44 3.07 -12.36 6.30
N GLY A 45 3.34 -12.96 7.45
CA GLY A 45 4.60 -12.82 8.15
C GLY A 45 4.32 -12.70 9.64
N ASP A 46 5.28 -12.15 10.40
CA ASP A 46 5.08 -11.91 11.81
C ASP A 46 3.93 -10.93 12.05
N THR A 47 3.82 -9.97 11.17
CA THR A 47 2.68 -9.04 11.14
C THR A 47 1.95 -9.28 9.84
N ILE A 48 0.62 -9.22 9.89
CA ILE A 48 -0.21 -9.38 8.72
C ILE A 48 -0.62 -8.00 8.25
N TYR A 49 -0.34 -7.72 6.97
CA TYR A 49 -0.67 -6.43 6.35
C TYR A 49 -1.78 -6.62 5.33
N ASN A 50 -2.58 -5.60 5.15
CA ASN A 50 -3.54 -5.51 4.07
C ASN A 50 -3.09 -4.42 3.12
N VAL A 51 -2.91 -4.78 1.85
CA VAL A 51 -2.52 -3.81 0.82
C VAL A 51 -3.61 -3.78 -0.23
N ILE A 52 -4.07 -2.60 -0.58
CA ILE A 52 -5.12 -2.44 -1.59
C ILE A 52 -4.44 -2.25 -2.92
N VAL A 53 -4.83 -3.05 -3.89
CA VAL A 53 -4.23 -3.06 -5.21
C VAL A 53 -5.31 -3.00 -6.28
N SER A 54 -4.89 -2.81 -7.53
CA SER A 54 -5.82 -2.83 -8.66
C SER A 54 -6.48 -4.21 -8.77
N ILE A 55 -7.72 -4.22 -9.21
CA ILE A 55 -8.46 -5.47 -9.43
C ILE A 55 -7.75 -6.37 -10.45
N ASP A 56 -6.93 -5.76 -11.31
CA ASP A 56 -6.20 -6.50 -12.35
C ASP A 56 -4.87 -7.06 -11.86
N SER A 57 -4.50 -6.82 -10.62
CA SER A 57 -3.24 -7.34 -10.07
C SER A 57 -3.25 -8.86 -10.06
N LYS A 58 -2.13 -9.46 -10.45
CA LYS A 58 -2.01 -10.90 -10.61
C LYS A 58 -1.06 -11.49 -9.60
N PRO A 59 -1.19 -12.79 -9.32
CA PRO A 59 -0.21 -13.48 -8.48
C PRO A 59 1.19 -13.36 -9.08
N GLY A 60 2.19 -13.39 -8.24
CA GLY A 60 3.57 -13.31 -8.70
C GLY A 60 4.49 -12.84 -7.61
N LYS A 61 5.68 -12.44 -8.04
CA LYS A 61 6.71 -11.97 -7.13
C LYS A 61 6.69 -10.45 -7.09
N TYR A 62 6.69 -9.92 -5.87
CA TYR A 62 6.60 -8.49 -5.64
C TYR A 62 7.59 -8.07 -4.58
N VAL A 63 7.93 -6.79 -4.55
CA VAL A 63 8.64 -6.18 -3.43
C VAL A 63 7.61 -5.45 -2.60
N PHE A 64 7.57 -5.75 -1.31
CA PHE A 64 6.63 -5.15 -0.38
C PHE A 64 7.34 -4.12 0.49
N PHE A 65 6.77 -2.93 0.56
CA PHE A 65 7.24 -1.85 1.41
C PHE A 65 6.15 -1.52 2.43
N PRO A 66 6.34 -1.88 3.70
CA PRO A 66 5.33 -1.53 4.73
C PRO A 66 5.17 -0.03 4.88
N ALA A 67 4.03 0.39 5.40
CA ALA A 67 3.81 1.79 5.72
C ALA A 67 4.91 2.28 6.66
N SER A 68 5.32 3.53 6.49
CA SER A 68 6.42 4.21 7.20
C SER A 68 7.80 3.88 6.65
N THR A 69 7.93 2.95 5.73
CA THR A 69 9.20 2.71 5.05
C THR A 69 9.53 3.89 4.17
N LYS A 70 10.80 4.24 4.14
CA LYS A 70 11.28 5.29 3.25
C LYS A 70 12.03 4.61 2.11
N ILE A 71 11.59 4.88 0.88
CA ILE A 71 12.15 4.23 -0.29
C ILE A 71 13.32 5.07 -0.82
N ASN A 72 14.35 4.38 -1.31
CA ASN A 72 15.53 5.01 -1.86
C ASN A 72 15.15 6.01 -2.95
N PRO A 73 15.60 7.27 -2.86
CA PRO A 73 15.23 8.29 -3.86
C PRO A 73 15.66 7.95 -5.27
N GLU A 74 16.80 7.29 -5.44
CA GLU A 74 17.24 6.92 -6.78
C GLU A 74 16.34 5.88 -7.41
N PHE A 75 15.84 4.94 -6.60
CA PHE A 75 14.88 3.97 -7.08
C PHE A 75 13.59 4.65 -7.51
N LEU A 76 13.08 5.56 -6.66
CA LEU A 76 11.84 6.28 -6.99
C LEU A 76 11.97 7.07 -8.27
N ARG A 77 13.10 7.74 -8.45
CA ARG A 77 13.35 8.51 -9.65
C ARG A 77 13.44 7.61 -10.88
N TYR A 78 14.20 6.54 -10.76
CA TYR A 78 14.41 5.63 -11.87
C TYR A 78 13.10 4.95 -12.31
N ALA A 79 12.28 4.57 -11.34
CA ALA A 79 11.01 3.90 -11.60
C ALA A 79 9.88 4.88 -11.90
N ASN A 80 10.15 6.19 -11.91
CA ASN A 80 9.17 7.22 -12.22
C ASN A 80 7.99 7.21 -11.24
N LEU A 81 8.30 7.08 -9.95
CA LEU A 81 7.28 6.93 -8.93
C LEU A 81 6.97 8.21 -8.17
N TYR A 82 7.69 9.29 -8.44
CA TYR A 82 7.38 10.56 -7.80
C TYR A 82 6.14 11.19 -8.44
N ARG A 83 5.35 11.85 -7.61
CA ARG A 83 4.19 12.60 -8.10
C ARG A 83 4.63 13.78 -8.96
N ASP A 84 5.71 14.44 -8.58
CA ASP A 84 6.28 15.53 -9.36
C ASP A 84 7.09 14.91 -10.51
N PRO A 85 6.66 15.11 -11.76
CA PRO A 85 7.36 14.46 -12.87
C PRO A 85 8.78 14.96 -13.08
N GLU A 86 9.10 16.16 -12.59
CA GLU A 86 10.46 16.67 -12.75
C GLU A 86 11.45 15.93 -11.88
N MET A 87 10.98 15.23 -10.84
CA MET A 87 11.84 14.43 -10.01
C MET A 87 12.08 13.04 -10.59
N ASN A 88 11.35 12.68 -11.62
CA ASN A 88 11.46 11.37 -12.27
C ASN A 88 12.48 11.40 -13.40
N SER A 89 13.04 10.24 -13.73
CA SER A 89 13.95 10.16 -14.88
C SER A 89 13.22 10.47 -16.18
N ASN A 90 11.94 10.11 -16.26
CA ASN A 90 11.09 10.48 -17.39
C ASN A 90 10.13 11.57 -16.95
N PRO A 91 10.34 12.83 -17.39
CA PRO A 91 9.49 13.94 -16.94
C PRO A 91 8.06 13.89 -17.47
N ASN A 92 7.75 12.93 -18.33
CA ASN A 92 6.39 12.76 -18.82
C ASN A 92 5.59 11.75 -18.02
N LYS A 93 6.19 11.18 -16.97
CA LYS A 93 5.51 10.19 -16.13
C LYS A 93 5.39 10.67 -14.70
N THR A 94 4.27 10.34 -14.06
CA THR A 94 4.04 10.66 -12.66
C THR A 94 3.70 9.39 -11.90
N GLY A 95 3.98 9.40 -10.61
CA GLY A 95 3.57 8.35 -9.69
C GLY A 95 2.83 8.97 -8.53
N PHE A 96 2.90 8.34 -7.35
CA PHE A 96 2.21 8.90 -6.21
C PHE A 96 3.08 9.17 -5.00
N PHE A 97 4.38 9.10 -5.11
CA PHE A 97 5.24 9.38 -3.97
C PHE A 97 5.59 10.85 -3.89
N GLU A 98 5.51 11.39 -2.67
CA GLU A 98 5.96 12.73 -2.39
C GLU A 98 7.48 12.74 -2.34
N GLU A 99 8.04 13.93 -2.22
CA GLU A 99 9.48 14.12 -2.25
C GLU A 99 10.18 13.32 -1.14
N ASN A 100 9.55 13.15 0.00
CA ASN A 100 10.17 12.44 1.12
C ASN A 100 10.25 10.93 0.89
N GLY A 101 9.58 10.40 -0.12
CA GLY A 101 9.65 8.97 -0.47
C GLY A 101 9.09 8.02 0.56
N ARG A 102 8.24 8.49 1.46
CA ARG A 102 7.70 7.66 2.54
C ARG A 102 6.44 6.95 2.09
N VAL A 103 6.37 5.66 2.40
CA VAL A 103 5.17 4.86 2.15
C VAL A 103 4.16 5.21 3.23
N LYS A 104 2.97 5.60 2.81
CA LYS A 104 1.91 6.01 3.72
C LYS A 104 0.86 4.93 3.84
N SER A 105 0.26 4.85 5.03
CA SER A 105 -0.96 4.08 5.19
C SER A 105 -2.09 4.91 4.59
N LEU A 106 -2.88 4.32 3.71
CA LEU A 106 -3.90 5.05 2.97
C LEU A 106 -5.27 4.48 3.25
N LYS A 107 -6.23 5.39 3.49
CA LYS A 107 -7.64 4.98 3.60
C LYS A 107 -8.25 5.07 2.21
N LEU A 108 -8.63 3.93 1.67
CA LEU A 108 -9.20 3.84 0.34
C LEU A 108 -10.59 3.24 0.46
N LYS A 109 -11.58 4.10 0.72
CA LYS A 109 -12.96 3.69 0.98
C LYS A 109 -13.03 2.83 2.22
N ALA A 110 -12.51 3.36 3.33
CA ALA A 110 -12.41 2.64 4.60
C ALA A 110 -13.68 2.74 5.44
N SER A 111 -14.71 3.39 4.95
CA SER A 111 -15.97 3.48 5.68
C SER A 111 -17.12 3.75 4.72
N TYR A 112 -18.34 3.46 5.17
CA TYR A 112 -19.53 3.81 4.43
C TYR A 112 -20.66 4.10 5.40
N GLU A 113 -21.65 4.86 4.94
CA GLU A 113 -22.79 5.25 5.75
C GLU A 113 -23.94 4.27 5.49
N LYS A 114 -24.51 3.76 6.58
CA LYS A 114 -25.64 2.85 6.51
C LYS A 114 -26.84 3.53 7.17
N THR A 115 -27.98 3.54 6.51
CA THR A 115 -29.19 4.14 7.04
C THR A 115 -30.15 3.04 7.42
N ASP A 116 -30.66 3.12 8.67
CA ASP A 116 -31.69 2.20 9.12
C ASP A 116 -33.00 2.56 8.40
N PRO A 117 -33.60 1.65 7.62
CA PRO A 117 -34.79 1.97 6.87
C PRO A 117 -36.01 2.24 7.74
N LEU A 118 -36.00 1.78 9.00
CA LEU A 118 -37.14 1.98 9.89
C LEU A 118 -37.08 3.28 10.66
N THR A 119 -35.90 3.67 11.11
CA THR A 119 -35.73 4.83 11.99
C THR A 119 -35.13 6.02 11.28
N GLY A 120 -34.50 5.80 10.11
CA GLY A 120 -33.79 6.87 9.42
C GLY A 120 -32.45 7.22 10.06
N VAL A 121 -32.04 6.48 11.09
CA VAL A 121 -30.78 6.74 11.76
C VAL A 121 -29.64 6.33 10.87
N LYS A 122 -28.62 7.20 10.77
CA LYS A 122 -27.44 6.96 9.95
C LYS A 122 -26.29 6.50 10.84
N GLU A 123 -25.59 5.52 10.37
CA GLU A 123 -24.46 4.94 11.09
C GLU A 123 -23.27 4.87 10.15
N ASN A 124 -22.10 5.29 10.66
CA ASN A 124 -20.87 5.25 9.86
C ASN A 124 -20.12 3.99 10.24
N ILE A 125 -19.94 3.10 9.27
CA ILE A 125 -19.31 1.80 9.50
C ILE A 125 -17.87 1.85 9.01
N PHE A 126 -16.95 1.57 9.92
CA PHE A 126 -15.52 1.52 9.59
C PHE A 126 -15.16 0.15 9.02
N LEU A 127 -14.37 0.15 7.95
CA LEU A 127 -13.92 -1.05 7.25
C LEU A 127 -12.40 -1.14 7.38
N PRO A 128 -11.88 -1.94 8.31
CA PRO A 128 -10.41 -2.04 8.48
C PRO A 128 -9.69 -2.43 7.21
N ASN A 129 -10.26 -3.32 6.40
CA ASN A 129 -9.64 -3.73 5.15
C ASN A 129 -9.75 -2.69 4.04
N GLY A 130 -10.36 -1.55 4.32
CA GLY A 130 -10.31 -0.41 3.43
C GLY A 130 -9.07 0.44 3.63
N VAL A 131 -8.19 0.05 4.56
CA VAL A 131 -6.92 0.75 4.81
C VAL A 131 -5.80 -0.07 4.16
N SER A 132 -4.97 0.60 3.37
CA SER A 132 -3.81 -0.03 2.73
C SER A 132 -2.57 0.30 3.55
N ASP A 133 -1.85 -0.73 4.00
CA ASP A 133 -0.76 -0.59 4.97
C ASP A 133 0.62 -0.72 4.33
N GLY A 134 0.73 -0.46 3.04
CA GLY A 134 2.01 -0.56 2.37
C GLY A 134 1.87 -0.43 0.88
N PHE A 135 2.97 -0.72 0.19
CA PHE A 135 3.07 -0.55 -1.24
C PHE A 135 3.73 -1.77 -1.86
N LEU A 136 3.20 -2.22 -2.99
CA LEU A 136 3.74 -3.36 -3.75
C LEU A 136 4.24 -2.89 -5.10
N ILE A 137 5.41 -3.39 -5.47
CA ILE A 137 5.97 -3.17 -6.81
C ILE A 137 6.26 -4.50 -7.46
#